data_d037cee5085c95d1c2957e01edb76385
#
_entry.id   d037cee5085c95d1c2957e01edb76385
#
_cell.length_a   1.000
_cell.length_b   1.000
_cell.length_c   1.000
_cell.angle_alpha   90.00
_cell.angle_beta   90.00
_cell.angle_gamma   90.00
#
_symmetry.space_group_name_H-M   'P 1'
#
loop_
_entity.id
_entity.type
_entity.pdbx_description
1 polymer ?
#
loop_
_entity_poly.entity_id
_entity_poly.type
_entity_poly.pdbx_seq_one_letter_code
_entity_poly.pdbx_strand_id
1 'polypeptide(L)'
;MSSEKFTSISPAEFFKRNPELAGFSNPARALYQTVRELVENALDATDVHNILPSIKIIIELVDPQKQIYKVNVEDNGIGIPPHIVPNAFGKVLYSSKYVLRQTRGMYGLGVKAAVLYSQMYQERPVEVVTSPINSKRIYFFKLKIDVVKNEPIILQRTSVVNEKNWHGTSVTLYLYADWQRAKQKIYEYVKKTYIISPYAEFFFKDPDNNVIYYKRLTDKIPEPPKEVKPHPYGVDIELIKFMIVKKDKPVPVRDFLINEFQSIGDVTADKILEMAKLPKDKKTTELTDEEISRLVEVMKKFDDFRPPSAEALSVIGEDLIKLGLKSIFNPEFAEAITRKPKAYQGHPFIVEAGIAYGGAIQPSPEPIVLRYANKIPLIYDEKSDVIWKVVTEEMDWKRYGIEEEQPPLVVMVHLCSTKVPYRSAGKESIADVEEIEKEIKLALMDVARKLKKYITEKRKEEEAKKRLITYLKYIPEVSRGLALFLVGGDKQKIGDAYSDLREKLLKIALNKLEVNDKKLEEEIRNYKVEEL
;
A
#
# COMPACT_ATOMS: atom_id res chain seq x y z
N MET A 1 -43.42 -34.70 13.74
CA MET A 1 -42.64 -33.52 13.30
C MET A 1 -41.39 -33.48 14.17
N SER A 2 -40.22 -33.73 13.64
CA SER A 2 -38.94 -33.54 14.39
C SER A 2 -38.77 -32.05 14.65
N SER A 3 -38.76 -31.65 15.92
CA SER A 3 -38.47 -30.26 16.28
C SER A 3 -37.05 -29.95 15.83
N GLU A 4 -36.86 -28.98 14.90
CA GLU A 4 -35.55 -28.44 14.57
C GLU A 4 -34.86 -27.96 15.85
N LYS A 5 -33.67 -28.49 16.13
CA LYS A 5 -32.88 -28.08 17.30
C LYS A 5 -32.02 -26.88 16.90
N PHE A 6 -32.31 -25.74 17.47
CA PHE A 6 -31.44 -24.56 17.35
C PHE A 6 -30.18 -24.76 18.20
N THR A 7 -29.02 -24.57 17.60
CA THR A 7 -27.73 -24.66 18.28
C THR A 7 -26.89 -23.41 17.97
N SER A 8 -26.16 -22.90 18.98
CA SER A 8 -25.16 -21.85 18.81
C SER A 8 -23.77 -22.48 18.63
N ILE A 9 -22.94 -21.84 17.83
CA ILE A 9 -21.55 -22.22 17.66
C ILE A 9 -20.63 -21.07 18.05
N SER A 10 -19.40 -21.36 18.44
CA SER A 10 -18.41 -20.32 18.75
C SER A 10 -17.89 -19.62 17.48
N PRO A 11 -17.33 -18.39 17.59
CA PRO A 11 -16.65 -17.77 16.47
C PRO A 11 -15.54 -18.63 15.86
N ALA A 12 -14.77 -19.33 16.68
CA ALA A 12 -13.72 -20.23 16.21
C ALA A 12 -14.29 -21.42 15.40
N GLU A 13 -15.40 -22.00 15.86
CA GLU A 13 -16.09 -23.07 15.14
C GLU A 13 -16.68 -22.57 13.82
N PHE A 14 -17.26 -21.38 13.81
CA PHE A 14 -17.80 -20.77 12.59
C PHE A 14 -16.71 -20.62 11.51
N PHE A 15 -15.57 -20.01 11.83
CA PHE A 15 -14.48 -19.85 10.87
C PHE A 15 -13.77 -21.15 10.52
N LYS A 16 -13.72 -22.14 11.42
CA LYS A 16 -13.22 -23.48 11.10
C LYS A 16 -14.10 -24.19 10.08
N ARG A 17 -15.42 -23.99 10.13
CA ARG A 17 -16.38 -24.58 9.18
C ARG A 17 -16.41 -23.84 7.84
N ASN A 18 -16.04 -22.56 7.83
CA ASN A 18 -16.11 -21.67 6.66
C ASN A 18 -14.76 -20.93 6.45
N PRO A 19 -13.65 -21.66 6.20
CA PRO A 19 -12.33 -21.05 6.07
C PRO A 19 -12.21 -20.11 4.87
N GLU A 20 -13.02 -20.32 3.83
CA GLU A 20 -13.08 -19.46 2.64
C GLU A 20 -13.48 -18.00 2.96
N LEU A 21 -14.29 -17.76 3.99
CA LEU A 21 -14.66 -16.41 4.41
C LEU A 21 -13.46 -15.59 4.91
N ALA A 22 -12.42 -16.26 5.40
CA ALA A 22 -11.17 -15.66 5.81
C ALA A 22 -10.07 -15.73 4.73
N GLY A 23 -10.42 -16.17 3.50
CA GLY A 23 -9.47 -16.27 2.39
C GLY A 23 -8.72 -17.61 2.28
N PHE A 24 -9.10 -18.62 3.08
CA PHE A 24 -8.47 -19.96 3.10
C PHE A 24 -9.25 -20.99 2.25
N SER A 25 -9.60 -20.61 1.03
CA SER A 25 -10.47 -21.40 0.15
C SER A 25 -9.82 -22.66 -0.45
N ASN A 26 -8.50 -22.71 -0.53
CA ASN A 26 -7.73 -23.84 -1.05
C ASN A 26 -6.29 -23.81 -0.52
N PRO A 27 -5.50 -24.90 -0.67
CA PRO A 27 -4.14 -24.98 -0.09
C PRO A 27 -3.17 -23.90 -0.59
N ALA A 28 -3.26 -23.48 -1.85
CA ALA A 28 -2.41 -22.42 -2.39
C ALA A 28 -2.77 -21.05 -1.81
N ARG A 29 -4.06 -20.74 -1.73
CA ARG A 29 -4.53 -19.51 -1.09
C ARG A 29 -4.26 -19.48 0.41
N ALA A 30 -4.38 -20.61 1.08
CA ALA A 30 -4.08 -20.71 2.51
C ALA A 30 -2.62 -20.38 2.81
N LEU A 31 -1.68 -20.86 1.98
CA LEU A 31 -0.27 -20.51 2.11
C LEU A 31 -0.03 -19.03 1.90
N TYR A 32 -0.55 -18.48 0.80
CA TYR A 32 -0.46 -17.04 0.50
C TYR A 32 -1.04 -16.19 1.64
N GLN A 33 -2.26 -16.50 2.06
CA GLN A 33 -2.94 -15.74 3.11
C GLN A 33 -2.20 -15.80 4.45
N THR A 34 -1.63 -16.95 4.80
CA THR A 34 -0.81 -17.09 6.01
C THR A 34 0.43 -16.19 5.95
N VAL A 35 1.18 -16.20 4.84
CA VAL A 35 2.35 -15.34 4.66
C VAL A 35 1.95 -13.87 4.76
N ARG A 36 0.88 -13.48 4.09
CA ARG A 36 0.35 -12.12 4.10
C ARG A 36 -0.01 -11.64 5.51
N GLU A 37 -0.83 -12.40 6.24
CA GLU A 37 -1.28 -12.03 7.57
C GLU A 37 -0.13 -11.92 8.59
N LEU A 38 0.88 -12.79 8.48
CA LEU A 38 2.06 -12.72 9.34
C LEU A 38 2.93 -11.51 9.01
N VAL A 39 3.16 -11.22 7.73
CA VAL A 39 3.96 -10.06 7.27
C VAL A 39 3.24 -8.75 7.60
N GLU A 40 1.91 -8.67 7.40
CA GLU A 40 1.12 -7.48 7.78
C GLU A 40 1.22 -7.19 9.28
N ASN A 41 1.16 -8.22 10.12
CA ASN A 41 1.32 -8.06 11.57
C ASN A 41 2.74 -7.64 11.96
N ALA A 42 3.75 -8.19 11.30
CA ALA A 42 5.16 -7.82 11.49
C ALA A 42 5.41 -6.34 11.14
N LEU A 43 4.87 -5.87 10.00
CA LEU A 43 4.96 -4.48 9.58
C LEU A 43 4.16 -3.54 10.50
N ASP A 44 2.99 -3.96 10.99
CA ASP A 44 2.23 -3.15 11.96
C ASP A 44 2.98 -3.03 13.32
N ALA A 45 3.68 -4.10 13.75
CA ALA A 45 4.47 -4.09 14.98
C ALA A 45 5.68 -3.15 14.93
N THR A 46 6.13 -2.79 13.73
CA THR A 46 7.25 -1.86 13.48
C THR A 46 6.76 -0.45 13.14
N ASP A 47 5.91 -0.29 12.12
CA ASP A 47 5.48 0.99 11.57
C ASP A 47 4.79 1.88 12.62
N VAL A 48 3.85 1.30 13.39
CA VAL A 48 3.07 2.04 14.42
C VAL A 48 3.97 2.56 15.55
N HIS A 49 5.13 1.95 15.73
CA HIS A 49 6.08 2.27 16.80
C HIS A 49 7.34 2.98 16.31
N ASN A 50 7.33 3.40 15.03
CA ASN A 50 8.44 4.10 14.40
C ASN A 50 9.77 3.32 14.44
N ILE A 51 9.70 1.99 14.29
CA ILE A 51 10.84 1.08 14.21
C ILE A 51 11.06 0.75 12.74
N LEU A 52 12.31 0.89 12.25
CA LEU A 52 12.68 0.48 10.89
C LEU A 52 12.50 -1.03 10.70
N PRO A 53 11.57 -1.47 9.81
CA PRO A 53 11.25 -2.89 9.71
C PRO A 53 12.41 -3.73 9.17
N SER A 54 12.65 -4.88 9.83
CA SER A 54 13.48 -5.98 9.34
C SER A 54 12.65 -7.26 9.45
N ILE A 55 12.21 -7.77 8.29
CA ILE A 55 11.25 -8.87 8.21
C ILE A 55 11.92 -10.08 7.56
N LYS A 56 11.90 -11.22 8.26
CA LYS A 56 12.43 -12.47 7.77
C LYS A 56 11.28 -13.45 7.53
N ILE A 57 11.19 -13.97 6.31
CA ILE A 57 10.15 -14.90 5.86
C ILE A 57 10.84 -16.19 5.42
N ILE A 58 10.48 -17.31 6.00
CA ILE A 58 11.01 -18.63 5.65
C ILE A 58 9.85 -19.58 5.41
N ILE A 59 9.83 -20.24 4.26
CA ILE A 59 8.89 -21.29 3.92
C ILE A 59 9.70 -22.56 3.64
N GLU A 60 9.37 -23.66 4.32
CA GLU A 60 10.09 -24.94 4.19
C GLU A 60 9.09 -26.08 4.01
N LEU A 61 9.35 -27.01 3.09
CA LEU A 61 8.60 -28.26 2.96
C LEU A 61 9.12 -29.24 4.03
N VAL A 62 8.27 -29.55 5.02
CA VAL A 62 8.69 -30.38 6.16
C VAL A 62 8.13 -31.81 6.11
N ASP A 63 7.07 -32.04 5.35
CA ASP A 63 6.51 -33.37 5.07
C ASP A 63 6.06 -33.43 3.60
N PRO A 64 6.90 -33.97 2.70
CA PRO A 64 6.58 -34.06 1.29
C PRO A 64 5.38 -34.95 0.98
N GLN A 65 5.16 -36.03 1.78
CA GLN A 65 4.07 -36.95 1.54
C GLN A 65 2.71 -36.33 1.87
N LYS A 66 2.65 -35.52 2.92
CA LYS A 66 1.44 -34.83 3.37
C LYS A 66 1.35 -33.40 2.86
N GLN A 67 2.30 -32.94 2.05
CA GLN A 67 2.38 -31.55 1.58
C GLN A 67 2.27 -30.53 2.72
N ILE A 68 3.00 -30.79 3.83
CA ILE A 68 3.03 -29.88 4.98
C ILE A 68 4.22 -28.93 4.85
N TYR A 69 3.90 -27.66 4.86
CA TYR A 69 4.86 -26.57 4.83
C TYR A 69 4.93 -25.88 6.19
N LYS A 70 6.14 -25.55 6.59
CA LYS A 70 6.43 -24.67 7.72
C LYS A 70 6.57 -23.25 7.21
N VAL A 71 5.80 -22.32 7.75
CA VAL A 71 5.90 -20.88 7.48
C VAL A 71 6.37 -20.20 8.75
N ASN A 72 7.50 -19.52 8.67
CA ASN A 72 8.03 -18.70 9.76
C ASN A 72 8.15 -17.26 9.29
N VAL A 73 7.64 -16.33 10.08
CA VAL A 73 7.85 -14.89 9.90
C VAL A 73 8.37 -14.30 11.20
N GLU A 74 9.48 -13.57 11.11
CA GLU A 74 10.13 -12.90 12.22
C GLU A 74 10.23 -11.40 11.93
N ASP A 75 9.94 -10.58 12.94
CA ASP A 75 10.07 -9.14 12.93
C ASP A 75 11.00 -8.65 14.06
N ASN A 76 11.45 -7.42 13.92
CA ASN A 76 12.18 -6.67 14.93
C ASN A 76 11.29 -5.59 15.60
N GLY A 77 9.98 -5.81 15.69
CA GLY A 77 9.02 -4.88 16.29
C GLY A 77 9.11 -4.79 17.81
N ILE A 78 8.09 -4.21 18.42
CA ILE A 78 8.05 -4.01 19.90
C ILE A 78 7.94 -5.31 20.69
N GLY A 79 7.65 -6.45 20.05
CA GLY A 79 7.32 -7.70 20.70
C GLY A 79 5.94 -7.69 21.37
N ILE A 80 5.50 -8.85 21.85
CA ILE A 80 4.19 -9.03 22.49
C ILE A 80 4.37 -9.36 23.97
N PRO A 81 3.72 -8.63 24.90
CA PRO A 81 3.75 -9.00 26.31
C PRO A 81 3.30 -10.44 26.57
N PRO A 82 4.02 -11.23 27.40
CA PRO A 82 3.79 -12.67 27.50
C PRO A 82 2.41 -13.06 28.03
N HIS A 83 1.71 -12.18 28.73
CA HIS A 83 0.33 -12.43 29.18
C HIS A 83 -0.72 -12.23 28.07
N ILE A 84 -0.37 -11.50 27.02
CA ILE A 84 -1.25 -11.23 25.87
C ILE A 84 -1.14 -12.33 24.81
N VAL A 85 0.05 -12.95 24.66
CA VAL A 85 0.35 -13.94 23.60
C VAL A 85 -0.73 -15.04 23.48
N PRO A 86 -1.20 -15.68 24.57
CA PRO A 86 -2.21 -16.72 24.43
C PRO A 86 -3.47 -16.26 23.72
N ASN A 87 -4.05 -15.14 24.13
CA ASN A 87 -5.25 -14.59 23.51
C ASN A 87 -4.98 -14.03 22.11
N ALA A 88 -3.81 -13.45 21.88
CA ALA A 88 -3.44 -12.88 20.58
C ALA A 88 -3.40 -13.94 19.46
N PHE A 89 -3.07 -15.19 19.78
CA PHE A 89 -2.98 -16.29 18.81
C PHE A 89 -4.05 -17.37 19.01
N GLY A 90 -4.66 -17.45 20.19
CA GLY A 90 -5.56 -18.52 20.59
C GLY A 90 -7.03 -18.13 20.76
N LYS A 91 -7.40 -16.85 20.57
CA LYS A 91 -8.78 -16.39 20.72
C LYS A 91 -9.22 -15.59 19.49
N VAL A 92 -10.18 -16.12 18.74
CA VAL A 92 -10.76 -15.46 17.57
C VAL A 92 -11.52 -14.19 18.00
N LEU A 93 -11.45 -13.13 17.19
CA LEU A 93 -12.00 -11.81 17.48
C LEU A 93 -11.35 -11.09 18.68
N TYR A 94 -10.15 -11.49 19.12
CA TYR A 94 -9.34 -10.74 20.08
C TYR A 94 -8.26 -9.94 19.36
N SER A 95 -8.27 -8.62 19.45
CA SER A 95 -7.35 -7.75 18.69
C SER A 95 -7.12 -6.41 19.38
N SER A 96 -5.92 -5.85 19.23
CA SER A 96 -5.58 -4.47 19.55
C SER A 96 -5.97 -3.48 18.44
N LYS A 97 -6.51 -3.98 17.32
CA LYS A 97 -6.82 -3.17 16.13
C LYS A 97 -8.28 -2.66 16.08
N TYR A 98 -9.05 -2.84 17.16
CA TYR A 98 -10.41 -2.28 17.31
C TYR A 98 -10.38 -0.81 17.77
N VAL A 99 -9.51 -0.04 17.15
CA VAL A 99 -9.33 1.40 17.39
C VAL A 99 -9.50 2.14 16.06
N LEU A 100 -9.98 3.36 16.12
CA LEU A 100 -10.23 4.14 14.91
C LEU A 100 -8.95 4.84 14.43
N ARG A 101 -8.16 4.09 13.70
CA ARG A 101 -6.99 4.56 12.94
C ARG A 101 -6.72 3.61 11.78
N GLN A 102 -5.93 4.05 10.83
CA GLN A 102 -5.47 3.19 9.74
C GLN A 102 -4.69 1.99 10.29
N THR A 103 -5.09 0.78 9.89
CA THR A 103 -4.38 -0.47 10.20
C THR A 103 -4.41 -1.37 8.97
N ARG A 104 -3.43 -2.26 8.84
CA ARG A 104 -3.46 -3.32 7.82
C ARG A 104 -4.54 -4.36 8.16
N GLY A 105 -4.59 -4.83 9.41
CA GLY A 105 -5.61 -5.74 9.91
C GLY A 105 -6.82 -5.03 10.49
N MET A 106 -8.04 -5.46 10.19
CA MET A 106 -9.29 -4.85 10.72
C MET A 106 -10.06 -5.75 11.66
N TYR A 107 -10.13 -7.04 11.39
CA TYR A 107 -11.13 -7.93 12.01
C TYR A 107 -10.58 -8.80 13.15
N GLY A 108 -9.29 -8.76 13.45
CA GLY A 108 -8.68 -9.63 14.46
C GLY A 108 -8.79 -11.12 14.13
N LEU A 109 -8.94 -11.47 12.86
CA LEU A 109 -9.16 -12.82 12.35
C LEU A 109 -7.90 -13.45 11.77
N GLY A 110 -7.10 -12.70 11.02
CA GLY A 110 -6.10 -13.20 10.07
C GLY A 110 -5.22 -14.31 10.59
N VAL A 111 -4.33 -14.03 11.56
CA VAL A 111 -3.45 -15.07 12.11
C VAL A 111 -4.22 -16.22 12.78
N LYS A 112 -5.39 -15.93 13.40
CA LYS A 112 -6.21 -16.98 14.03
C LYS A 112 -6.85 -17.90 12.99
N ALA A 113 -7.26 -17.36 11.84
CA ALA A 113 -7.75 -18.18 10.73
C ALA A 113 -6.64 -19.09 10.20
N ALA A 114 -5.40 -18.61 10.12
CA ALA A 114 -4.24 -19.43 9.78
C ALA A 114 -3.99 -20.55 10.82
N VAL A 115 -4.12 -20.24 12.12
CA VAL A 115 -4.01 -21.24 13.20
C VAL A 115 -5.13 -22.27 13.11
N LEU A 116 -6.38 -21.85 12.90
CA LEU A 116 -7.52 -22.77 12.73
C LEU A 116 -7.33 -23.66 11.50
N TYR A 117 -6.91 -23.08 10.35
CA TYR A 117 -6.63 -23.86 9.15
C TYR A 117 -5.52 -24.89 9.39
N SER A 118 -4.44 -24.49 10.05
CA SER A 118 -3.37 -25.41 10.46
C SER A 118 -3.91 -26.60 11.27
N GLN A 119 -4.77 -26.35 12.25
CA GLN A 119 -5.35 -27.37 13.12
C GLN A 119 -6.34 -28.32 12.42
N MET A 120 -6.83 -27.97 11.22
CA MET A 120 -7.71 -28.86 10.43
C MET A 120 -6.96 -30.06 9.83
N TYR A 121 -5.67 -29.90 9.52
CA TYR A 121 -4.89 -30.87 8.76
C TYR A 121 -3.79 -31.55 9.56
N GLN A 122 -3.44 -31.00 10.73
CA GLN A 122 -2.37 -31.51 11.55
C GLN A 122 -2.46 -31.05 13.01
N GLU A 123 -1.79 -31.82 13.91
CA GLU A 123 -1.84 -31.52 15.33
C GLU A 123 -0.72 -30.57 15.83
N ARG A 124 0.18 -30.11 14.95
CA ARG A 124 1.27 -29.21 15.36
C ARG A 124 0.70 -27.88 15.82
N PRO A 125 1.15 -27.35 16.98
CA PRO A 125 0.70 -26.07 17.49
C PRO A 125 1.29 -24.91 16.68
N VAL A 126 0.70 -23.72 16.82
CA VAL A 126 1.40 -22.48 16.49
C VAL A 126 2.52 -22.25 17.51
N GLU A 127 3.71 -21.91 17.02
CA GLU A 127 4.86 -21.58 17.85
C GLU A 127 5.11 -20.07 17.78
N VAL A 128 5.22 -19.45 18.95
CA VAL A 128 5.45 -18.00 19.06
C VAL A 128 6.67 -17.76 19.95
N VAL A 129 7.65 -17.07 19.41
CA VAL A 129 8.80 -16.57 20.15
C VAL A 129 8.68 -15.07 20.19
N THR A 130 8.75 -14.45 21.37
CA THR A 130 8.63 -13.01 21.48
C THR A 130 9.46 -12.44 22.64
N SER A 131 9.95 -11.22 22.44
CA SER A 131 10.58 -10.43 23.47
C SER A 131 10.09 -9.00 23.33
N PRO A 132 9.33 -8.49 24.31
CA PRO A 132 9.00 -7.06 24.35
C PRO A 132 10.26 -6.19 24.36
N ILE A 133 10.18 -5.01 23.77
CA ILE A 133 11.28 -4.04 23.81
C ILE A 133 11.72 -3.79 25.28
N ASN A 134 13.02 -3.74 25.52
CA ASN A 134 13.64 -3.65 26.85
C ASN A 134 13.42 -4.87 27.78
N SER A 135 12.81 -5.94 27.30
CA SER A 135 12.68 -7.18 28.07
C SER A 135 14.02 -7.90 28.22
N LYS A 136 14.35 -8.32 29.45
CA LYS A 136 15.51 -9.16 29.73
C LYS A 136 15.27 -10.66 29.48
N ARG A 137 14.10 -11.02 28.94
CA ARG A 137 13.73 -12.41 28.65
C ARG A 137 13.10 -12.57 27.29
N ILE A 138 13.39 -13.69 26.64
CA ILE A 138 12.72 -14.17 25.43
C ILE A 138 11.75 -15.25 25.86
N TYR A 139 10.50 -15.15 25.41
CA TYR A 139 9.41 -16.05 25.76
C TYR A 139 9.06 -16.95 24.58
N PHE A 140 8.80 -18.22 24.87
CA PHE A 140 8.46 -19.26 23.91
C PHE A 140 7.09 -19.83 24.27
N PHE A 141 6.20 -19.89 23.28
CA PHE A 141 4.87 -20.46 23.44
C PHE A 141 4.59 -21.49 22.36
N LYS A 142 3.87 -22.58 22.74
CA LYS A 142 3.18 -23.46 21.81
C LYS A 142 1.71 -23.46 22.18
N LEU A 143 0.86 -23.08 21.20
CA LEU A 143 -0.53 -22.78 21.44
C LEU A 143 -1.43 -23.50 20.43
N LYS A 144 -2.65 -23.83 20.86
CA LYS A 144 -3.77 -24.24 20.00
C LYS A 144 -5.00 -23.42 20.36
N ILE A 145 -6.00 -23.42 19.47
CA ILE A 145 -7.31 -22.84 19.72
C ILE A 145 -8.26 -23.95 20.18
N ASP A 146 -8.89 -23.79 21.34
CA ASP A 146 -10.09 -24.54 21.69
C ASP A 146 -11.24 -24.02 20.81
N VAL A 147 -11.61 -24.80 19.82
CA VAL A 147 -12.61 -24.40 18.82
C VAL A 147 -14.00 -24.25 19.45
N VAL A 148 -14.32 -25.04 20.46
CA VAL A 148 -15.64 -25.03 21.12
C VAL A 148 -15.78 -23.81 22.03
N LYS A 149 -14.75 -23.53 22.84
CA LYS A 149 -14.77 -22.42 23.83
C LYS A 149 -14.30 -21.10 23.26
N ASN A 150 -13.64 -21.10 22.08
CA ASN A 150 -12.91 -19.95 21.53
C ASN A 150 -11.87 -19.39 22.52
N GLU A 151 -11.06 -20.27 23.10
CA GLU A 151 -10.05 -19.93 24.09
C GLU A 151 -8.68 -20.54 23.74
N PRO A 152 -7.56 -19.95 24.20
CA PRO A 152 -6.23 -20.51 23.96
C PRO A 152 -5.98 -21.77 24.82
N ILE A 153 -5.42 -22.81 24.19
CA ILE A 153 -4.84 -23.95 24.85
C ILE A 153 -3.32 -23.77 24.86
N ILE A 154 -2.73 -23.55 26.02
CA ILE A 154 -1.29 -23.39 26.19
C ILE A 154 -0.65 -24.78 26.40
N LEU A 155 0.07 -25.26 25.38
CA LEU A 155 0.78 -26.54 25.45
C LEU A 155 2.18 -26.40 26.08
N GLN A 156 2.84 -25.25 25.83
CA GLN A 156 4.14 -24.95 26.39
C GLN A 156 4.27 -23.45 26.59
N ARG A 157 4.87 -23.07 27.73
CA ARG A 157 5.30 -21.69 28.02
C ARG A 157 6.63 -21.74 28.76
N THR A 158 7.68 -21.23 28.12
CA THR A 158 9.02 -21.16 28.70
C THR A 158 9.66 -19.81 28.41
N SER A 159 10.78 -19.51 29.06
CA SER A 159 11.54 -18.30 28.77
C SER A 159 13.01 -18.49 29.08
N VAL A 160 13.86 -17.77 28.35
CA VAL A 160 15.32 -17.72 28.54
C VAL A 160 15.79 -16.28 28.75
N VAL A 161 17.00 -16.11 29.23
CA VAL A 161 17.61 -14.77 29.35
C VAL A 161 17.88 -14.20 27.95
N ASN A 162 17.63 -12.93 27.77
CA ASN A 162 17.84 -12.21 26.53
C ASN A 162 19.21 -11.50 26.52
N GLU A 163 20.26 -12.28 26.29
CA GLU A 163 21.65 -11.78 26.33
C GLU A 163 21.97 -10.78 25.20
N LYS A 164 21.26 -10.93 24.05
CA LYS A 164 21.49 -10.12 22.84
C LYS A 164 20.60 -8.88 22.76
N ASN A 165 19.78 -8.62 23.76
CA ASN A 165 18.78 -7.55 23.75
C ASN A 165 17.87 -7.61 22.49
N TRP A 166 17.61 -8.82 21.96
CA TRP A 166 16.70 -9.02 20.86
C TRP A 166 15.28 -8.63 21.26
N HIS A 167 14.57 -7.95 20.39
CA HIS A 167 13.14 -7.65 20.54
C HIS A 167 12.40 -7.93 19.24
N GLY A 168 11.11 -8.21 19.33
CA GLY A 168 10.28 -8.56 18.19
C GLY A 168 9.46 -9.82 18.44
N THR A 169 8.93 -10.36 17.34
CA THR A 169 8.11 -11.58 17.38
C THR A 169 8.47 -12.48 16.20
N SER A 170 8.60 -13.77 16.47
CA SER A 170 8.74 -14.82 15.46
C SER A 170 7.58 -15.79 15.60
N VAL A 171 6.81 -15.97 14.52
CA VAL A 171 5.63 -16.86 14.49
C VAL A 171 5.87 -17.97 13.50
N THR A 172 5.66 -19.22 13.94
CA THR A 172 5.77 -20.41 13.10
C THR A 172 4.44 -21.15 13.04
N LEU A 173 4.00 -21.42 11.82
CA LEU A 173 2.81 -22.21 11.51
C LEU A 173 3.17 -23.37 10.58
N TYR A 174 2.41 -24.45 10.67
CA TYR A 174 2.54 -25.62 9.82
C TYR A 174 1.24 -25.80 9.04
N LEU A 175 1.28 -25.89 7.73
CA LEU A 175 0.09 -25.83 6.88
C LEU A 175 0.10 -26.95 5.84
N TYR A 176 -1.06 -27.53 5.59
CA TYR A 176 -1.29 -28.25 4.34
C TYR A 176 -1.40 -27.21 3.24
N ALA A 177 -0.48 -27.24 2.26
CA ALA A 177 -0.37 -26.18 1.26
C ALA A 177 0.10 -26.69 -0.11
N ASP A 178 -0.09 -25.84 -1.14
CA ASP A 178 0.39 -26.08 -2.50
C ASP A 178 1.33 -24.92 -2.90
N TRP A 179 2.62 -25.15 -2.71
CA TRP A 179 3.66 -24.17 -3.07
C TRP A 179 3.70 -23.85 -4.54
N GLN A 180 3.57 -24.85 -5.41
CA GLN A 180 3.71 -24.65 -6.85
C GLN A 180 2.68 -23.68 -7.40
N ARG A 181 1.45 -23.74 -6.91
CA ARG A 181 0.37 -22.82 -7.28
C ARG A 181 0.45 -21.48 -6.54
N ALA A 182 0.98 -21.44 -5.32
CA ALA A 182 1.10 -20.21 -4.52
C ALA A 182 2.33 -19.36 -4.87
N LYS A 183 3.39 -20.01 -5.37
CA LYS A 183 4.74 -19.45 -5.55
C LYS A 183 4.74 -18.05 -6.19
N GLN A 184 4.15 -17.91 -7.37
CA GLN A 184 4.12 -16.63 -8.08
C GLN A 184 3.44 -15.52 -7.29
N LYS A 185 2.31 -15.83 -6.64
CA LYS A 185 1.56 -14.84 -5.86
C LYS A 185 2.28 -14.42 -4.58
N ILE A 186 3.03 -15.31 -3.95
CA ILE A 186 3.86 -14.98 -2.79
C ILE A 186 5.04 -14.08 -3.21
N TYR A 187 5.73 -14.42 -4.30
CA TYR A 187 6.79 -13.56 -4.84
C TYR A 187 6.28 -12.16 -5.21
N GLU A 188 5.14 -12.10 -5.90
CA GLU A 188 4.48 -10.86 -6.26
C GLU A 188 4.12 -10.03 -5.01
N TYR A 189 3.58 -10.68 -3.97
CA TYR A 189 3.23 -10.05 -2.71
C TYR A 189 4.46 -9.45 -2.00
N VAL A 190 5.53 -10.21 -1.84
CA VAL A 190 6.76 -9.74 -1.18
C VAL A 190 7.37 -8.58 -1.97
N LYS A 191 7.45 -8.70 -3.30
CA LYS A 191 7.94 -7.65 -4.20
C LYS A 191 7.11 -6.37 -4.10
N LYS A 192 5.76 -6.48 -4.18
CA LYS A 192 4.85 -5.33 -4.09
C LYS A 192 4.88 -4.72 -2.68
N THR A 193 5.03 -5.53 -1.62
CA THR A 193 5.20 -5.03 -0.26
C THR A 193 6.49 -4.21 -0.11
N TYR A 194 7.58 -4.65 -0.74
CA TYR A 194 8.82 -3.88 -0.75
C TYR A 194 8.68 -2.55 -1.51
N ILE A 195 7.99 -2.53 -2.64
CA ILE A 195 7.74 -1.27 -3.40
C ILE A 195 7.05 -0.22 -2.53
N ILE A 196 6.03 -0.62 -1.75
CA ILE A 196 5.27 0.30 -0.91
C ILE A 196 5.98 0.63 0.42
N SER A 197 7.00 -0.14 0.79
CA SER A 197 7.74 0.00 2.05
C SER A 197 9.26 0.01 1.80
N PRO A 198 9.82 0.99 1.04
CA PRO A 198 11.25 1.03 0.72
C PRO A 198 12.15 1.31 1.93
N TYR A 199 11.57 1.67 3.07
CA TYR A 199 12.22 1.81 4.38
C TYR A 199 12.34 0.49 5.15
N ALA A 200 11.75 -0.60 4.64
CA ALA A 200 11.86 -1.93 5.22
C ALA A 200 12.92 -2.76 4.51
N GLU A 201 13.49 -3.74 5.22
CA GLU A 201 14.27 -4.81 4.61
C GLU A 201 13.53 -6.13 4.73
N PHE A 202 13.65 -6.96 3.69
CA PHE A 202 13.02 -8.27 3.64
C PHE A 202 14.02 -9.35 3.28
N PHE A 203 14.08 -10.39 4.11
CA PHE A 203 14.75 -11.65 3.78
C PHE A 203 13.67 -12.70 3.53
N PHE A 204 13.64 -13.27 2.34
CA PHE A 204 12.70 -14.32 1.97
C PHE A 204 13.44 -15.56 1.47
N LYS A 205 13.24 -16.68 2.14
CA LYS A 205 13.70 -18.01 1.72
C LYS A 205 12.51 -18.90 1.41
N ASP A 206 12.49 -19.47 0.20
CA ASP A 206 11.44 -20.33 -0.28
C ASP A 206 11.73 -21.83 -0.07
N PRO A 207 10.75 -22.76 -0.28
CA PRO A 207 10.95 -24.20 -0.17
C PRO A 207 11.96 -24.79 -1.16
N ASP A 208 12.20 -24.12 -2.28
CA ASP A 208 13.19 -24.52 -3.29
C ASP A 208 14.60 -24.03 -2.96
N ASN A 209 14.80 -23.46 -1.74
CA ASN A 209 16.03 -22.84 -1.25
C ASN A 209 16.48 -21.57 -2.00
N ASN A 210 15.61 -20.96 -2.79
CA ASN A 210 15.93 -19.65 -3.35
C ASN A 210 15.84 -18.61 -2.23
N VAL A 211 16.77 -17.65 -2.25
CA VAL A 211 16.85 -16.56 -1.28
C VAL A 211 16.73 -15.24 -2.03
N ILE A 212 15.81 -14.40 -1.58
CA ILE A 212 15.65 -13.02 -2.01
C ILE A 212 15.92 -12.11 -0.82
N TYR A 213 16.77 -11.12 -1.03
CA TYR A 213 17.03 -10.08 -0.05
C TYR A 213 16.73 -8.71 -0.66
N TYR A 214 15.74 -8.04 -0.10
CA TYR A 214 15.43 -6.66 -0.42
C TYR A 214 16.02 -5.75 0.66
N LYS A 215 17.06 -5.01 0.28
CA LYS A 215 17.78 -4.10 1.17
C LYS A 215 16.95 -2.84 1.41
N ARG A 216 16.99 -2.33 2.65
CA ARG A 216 16.44 -1.01 2.99
C ARG A 216 17.09 0.09 2.14
N LEU A 217 16.27 0.97 1.58
CA LEU A 217 16.72 2.06 0.70
C LEU A 217 16.78 3.41 1.42
N THR A 218 16.07 3.57 2.52
CA THR A 218 15.96 4.81 3.28
C THR A 218 15.57 4.54 4.72
N ASP A 219 15.98 5.43 5.61
CA ASP A 219 15.59 5.39 7.03
C ASP A 219 14.35 6.28 7.32
N LYS A 220 13.78 6.91 6.28
CA LYS A 220 12.58 7.72 6.41
C LYS A 220 11.35 6.82 6.50
N ILE A 221 10.71 6.75 7.68
CA ILE A 221 9.46 6.02 7.92
C ILE A 221 8.27 6.97 7.76
N PRO A 222 7.13 6.52 7.18
CA PRO A 222 5.88 7.27 7.21
C PRO A 222 5.42 7.56 8.64
N GLU A 223 4.82 8.72 8.88
CA GLU A 223 4.28 9.04 10.20
C GLU A 223 3.25 8.00 10.65
N PRO A 224 3.33 7.48 11.89
CA PRO A 224 2.34 6.53 12.40
C PRO A 224 0.95 7.16 12.50
N PRO A 225 -0.11 6.39 12.22
CA PRO A 225 -1.48 6.87 12.35
C PRO A 225 -1.85 7.03 13.84
N LYS A 226 -2.51 8.12 14.17
CA LYS A 226 -3.01 8.38 15.54
C LYS A 226 -4.41 7.82 15.72
N GLU A 227 -4.73 7.35 16.92
CA GLU A 227 -6.10 7.01 17.28
C GLU A 227 -6.94 8.28 17.37
N VAL A 228 -8.14 8.24 16.78
CA VAL A 228 -9.09 9.36 16.78
C VAL A 228 -10.45 8.90 17.27
N LYS A 229 -11.26 9.85 17.73
CA LYS A 229 -12.66 9.59 18.08
C LYS A 229 -13.51 9.37 16.83
N PRO A 230 -14.67 8.71 16.93
CA PRO A 230 -15.63 8.61 15.82
C PRO A 230 -16.06 9.99 15.31
N HIS A 231 -16.26 10.11 14.02
CA HIS A 231 -16.87 11.29 13.43
C HIS A 231 -18.40 11.14 13.41
N PRO A 232 -19.18 12.20 13.71
CA PRO A 232 -20.64 12.12 13.78
C PRO A 232 -21.32 11.54 12.53
N TYR A 233 -20.79 11.80 11.34
CA TYR A 233 -21.36 11.25 10.09
C TYR A 233 -21.20 9.72 9.95
N GLY A 234 -20.27 9.11 10.67
CA GLY A 234 -20.03 7.67 10.61
C GLY A 234 -20.75 6.87 11.70
N VAL A 235 -21.61 7.52 12.48
CA VAL A 235 -22.25 6.91 13.64
C VAL A 235 -23.59 6.29 13.25
N ASP A 236 -23.88 5.12 13.83
CA ASP A 236 -25.19 4.48 13.80
C ASP A 236 -25.74 4.27 15.23
N ILE A 237 -26.96 3.79 15.31
CA ILE A 237 -27.67 3.58 16.58
C ILE A 237 -26.91 2.57 17.46
N GLU A 238 -26.44 1.48 16.87
CA GLU A 238 -25.76 0.40 17.60
C GLU A 238 -24.42 0.85 18.16
N LEU A 239 -23.69 1.69 17.41
CA LEU A 239 -22.42 2.26 17.89
C LEU A 239 -22.65 3.17 19.11
N ILE A 240 -23.69 4.02 19.10
CA ILE A 240 -24.02 4.86 20.26
C ILE A 240 -24.40 4.00 21.45
N LYS A 241 -25.27 3.00 21.27
CA LYS A 241 -25.63 2.05 22.34
C LYS A 241 -24.41 1.37 22.91
N PHE A 242 -23.53 0.85 22.04
CA PHE A 242 -22.30 0.22 22.46
C PHE A 242 -21.40 1.17 23.26
N MET A 243 -21.23 2.41 22.79
CA MET A 243 -20.41 3.42 23.47
C MET A 243 -20.99 3.78 24.85
N ILE A 244 -22.31 3.86 24.98
CA ILE A 244 -23.01 4.10 26.26
C ILE A 244 -22.78 2.94 27.23
N VAL A 245 -22.97 1.69 26.77
CA VAL A 245 -22.79 0.48 27.61
C VAL A 245 -21.34 0.33 28.08
N LYS A 246 -20.37 0.74 27.25
CA LYS A 246 -18.94 0.67 27.58
C LYS A 246 -18.53 1.68 28.66
N LYS A 247 -19.36 2.66 29.01
CA LYS A 247 -19.08 3.63 30.08
C LYS A 247 -19.36 3.03 31.44
N ASP A 248 -18.40 3.14 32.35
CA ASP A 248 -18.55 2.65 33.72
C ASP A 248 -19.59 3.45 34.54
N LYS A 249 -19.86 4.68 34.14
CA LYS A 249 -20.76 5.60 34.86
C LYS A 249 -21.68 6.35 33.89
N PRO A 250 -22.93 6.62 34.30
CA PRO A 250 -23.84 7.50 33.56
C PRO A 250 -23.26 8.92 33.46
N VAL A 251 -23.22 9.47 32.27
CA VAL A 251 -22.77 10.85 32.01
C VAL A 251 -23.88 11.65 31.33
N PRO A 252 -23.95 12.99 31.48
CA PRO A 252 -24.85 13.82 30.68
C PRO A 252 -24.63 13.60 29.18
N VAL A 253 -25.72 13.56 28.39
CA VAL A 253 -25.62 13.35 26.93
C VAL A 253 -24.80 14.45 26.29
N ARG A 254 -24.83 15.68 26.80
CA ARG A 254 -24.01 16.78 26.34
C ARG A 254 -22.49 16.46 26.46
N ASP A 255 -22.07 16.03 27.64
CA ASP A 255 -20.67 15.71 27.91
C ASP A 255 -20.24 14.46 27.12
N PHE A 256 -21.12 13.51 26.94
CA PHE A 256 -20.89 12.34 26.09
C PHE A 256 -20.59 12.76 24.65
N LEU A 257 -21.39 13.66 24.06
CA LEU A 257 -21.16 14.15 22.70
C LEU A 257 -19.82 14.86 22.58
N ILE A 258 -19.47 15.75 23.50
CA ILE A 258 -18.21 16.50 23.47
C ILE A 258 -17.00 15.58 23.64
N ASN A 259 -17.11 14.61 24.54
CA ASN A 259 -15.96 13.78 24.91
C ASN A 259 -15.75 12.58 23.99
N GLU A 260 -16.77 12.09 23.30
CA GLU A 260 -16.67 10.84 22.54
C GLU A 260 -16.58 11.04 21.03
N PHE A 261 -16.92 12.23 20.51
CA PHE A 261 -16.93 12.47 19.07
C PHE A 261 -15.93 13.55 18.64
N GLN A 262 -15.51 13.47 17.37
CA GLN A 262 -14.78 14.55 16.70
C GLN A 262 -15.73 15.71 16.38
N SER A 263 -15.19 16.90 16.22
CA SER A 263 -15.89 18.10 15.72
C SER A 263 -17.10 18.53 16.56
N ILE A 264 -17.29 18.00 17.77
CA ILE A 264 -18.33 18.41 18.70
C ILE A 264 -17.69 19.14 19.88
N GLY A 265 -17.85 20.45 19.91
CA GLY A 265 -17.57 21.31 21.07
C GLY A 265 -18.87 21.73 21.78
N ASP A 266 -18.76 22.60 22.79
CA ASP A 266 -19.89 23.05 23.59
C ASP A 266 -21.06 23.59 22.77
N VAL A 267 -20.79 24.51 21.84
CA VAL A 267 -21.82 25.13 20.99
C VAL A 267 -22.48 24.11 20.05
N THR A 268 -21.69 23.22 19.48
CA THR A 268 -22.20 22.19 18.56
C THR A 268 -23.05 21.15 19.30
N ALA A 269 -22.62 20.73 20.49
CA ALA A 269 -23.38 19.80 21.33
C ALA A 269 -24.75 20.39 21.70
N ASP A 270 -24.79 21.67 22.07
CA ASP A 270 -26.00 22.36 22.41
C ASP A 270 -27.00 22.45 21.23
N LYS A 271 -26.48 22.79 20.03
CA LYS A 271 -27.31 22.79 18.80
C LYS A 271 -27.85 21.40 18.46
N ILE A 272 -27.04 20.35 18.56
CA ILE A 272 -27.46 18.97 18.29
C ILE A 272 -28.57 18.54 19.25
N LEU A 273 -28.40 18.83 20.56
CA LEU A 273 -29.38 18.47 21.57
C LEU A 273 -30.71 19.21 21.36
N GLU A 274 -30.65 20.49 21.01
CA GLU A 274 -31.84 21.30 20.68
C GLU A 274 -32.58 20.71 19.46
N MET A 275 -31.86 20.41 18.38
CA MET A 275 -32.45 19.79 17.18
C MET A 275 -33.01 18.39 17.48
N ALA A 276 -32.35 17.61 18.34
CA ALA A 276 -32.79 16.28 18.76
C ALA A 276 -33.90 16.33 19.83
N LYS A 277 -34.25 17.52 20.34
CA LYS A 277 -35.21 17.73 21.43
C LYS A 277 -34.85 16.93 22.69
N LEU A 278 -33.56 16.98 23.08
CA LEU A 278 -33.04 16.30 24.25
C LEU A 278 -32.57 17.30 25.30
N PRO A 279 -32.91 17.10 26.60
CA PRO A 279 -32.37 17.91 27.69
C PRO A 279 -30.85 17.74 27.81
N LYS A 280 -30.14 18.82 28.13
CA LYS A 280 -28.66 18.84 28.21
C LYS A 280 -28.11 17.98 29.36
N ASP A 281 -28.81 17.88 30.43
CA ASP A 281 -28.50 17.18 31.69
C ASP A 281 -28.98 15.72 31.71
N LYS A 282 -29.78 15.30 30.71
CA LYS A 282 -30.25 13.92 30.59
C LYS A 282 -29.09 12.96 30.55
N LYS A 283 -29.15 11.87 31.34
CA LYS A 283 -28.10 10.87 31.39
C LYS A 283 -28.14 9.94 30.17
N THR A 284 -26.98 9.47 29.72
CA THR A 284 -26.89 8.54 28.60
C THR A 284 -27.66 7.25 28.82
N THR A 285 -27.77 6.78 30.08
CA THR A 285 -28.51 5.56 30.46
C THR A 285 -30.04 5.75 30.47
N GLU A 286 -30.53 6.97 30.37
CA GLU A 286 -31.95 7.32 30.34
C GLU A 286 -32.49 7.51 28.92
N LEU A 287 -31.60 7.41 27.90
CA LEU A 287 -31.98 7.54 26.51
C LEU A 287 -32.80 6.33 26.05
N THR A 288 -33.96 6.60 25.45
CA THR A 288 -34.76 5.58 24.76
C THR A 288 -34.17 5.30 23.35
N ASP A 289 -34.55 4.17 22.76
CA ASP A 289 -34.15 3.81 21.40
C ASP A 289 -34.59 4.85 20.35
N GLU A 290 -35.74 5.44 20.54
CA GLU A 290 -36.29 6.50 19.68
C GLU A 290 -35.46 7.79 19.80
N GLU A 291 -35.02 8.13 20.99
CA GLU A 291 -34.18 9.30 21.24
C GLU A 291 -32.77 9.11 20.66
N ILE A 292 -32.21 7.91 20.77
CA ILE A 292 -30.92 7.57 20.13
C ILE A 292 -31.05 7.64 18.60
N SER A 293 -32.13 7.10 18.04
CA SER A 293 -32.40 7.18 16.60
C SER A 293 -32.49 8.63 16.12
N ARG A 294 -33.22 9.47 16.82
CA ARG A 294 -33.35 10.90 16.51
C ARG A 294 -32.04 11.65 16.64
N LEU A 295 -31.22 11.32 17.66
CA LEU A 295 -29.90 11.89 17.84
C LEU A 295 -28.99 11.55 16.67
N VAL A 296 -28.97 10.28 16.23
CA VAL A 296 -28.18 9.82 15.05
C VAL A 296 -28.64 10.53 13.78
N GLU A 297 -29.95 10.68 13.59
CA GLU A 297 -30.50 11.37 12.43
C GLU A 297 -30.07 12.84 12.38
N VAL A 298 -30.13 13.53 13.53
CA VAL A 298 -29.67 14.92 13.65
C VAL A 298 -28.16 15.00 13.36
N MET A 299 -27.34 14.12 13.94
CA MET A 299 -25.90 14.10 13.70
C MET A 299 -25.56 13.88 12.22
N LYS A 300 -26.30 13.05 11.50
CA LYS A 300 -26.10 12.81 10.06
C LYS A 300 -26.50 13.98 9.18
N LYS A 301 -27.47 14.79 9.60
CA LYS A 301 -28.00 15.95 8.84
C LYS A 301 -27.35 17.27 9.21
N PHE A 302 -26.51 17.32 10.23
CA PHE A 302 -25.87 18.54 10.72
C PHE A 302 -24.71 18.94 9.80
N ASP A 303 -24.79 20.11 9.15
CA ASP A 303 -23.87 20.49 8.08
C ASP A 303 -22.57 21.19 8.55
N ASP A 304 -22.48 21.63 9.81
CA ASP A 304 -21.39 22.45 10.34
C ASP A 304 -20.23 21.65 10.95
N PHE A 305 -20.13 20.32 10.75
CA PHE A 305 -18.99 19.56 11.25
C PHE A 305 -17.74 19.83 10.42
N ARG A 306 -16.59 19.98 11.09
CA ARG A 306 -15.28 19.90 10.42
C ARG A 306 -15.12 18.48 9.84
N PRO A 307 -14.42 18.35 8.70
CA PRO A 307 -14.14 17.03 8.15
C PRO A 307 -13.44 16.09 9.14
N PRO A 308 -13.59 14.76 9.01
CA PRO A 308 -12.90 13.79 9.85
C PRO A 308 -11.39 14.02 9.84
N SER A 309 -10.74 13.81 11.00
CA SER A 309 -9.31 14.04 11.16
C SER A 309 -8.48 13.09 10.29
N ALA A 310 -7.59 13.66 9.49
CA ALA A 310 -6.63 12.92 8.70
C ALA A 310 -5.45 12.36 9.52
N GLU A 311 -5.28 12.77 10.78
CA GLU A 311 -4.23 12.24 11.68
C GLU A 311 -4.38 10.72 11.93
N ALA A 312 -5.58 10.19 11.71
CA ALA A 312 -5.84 8.75 11.73
C ALA A 312 -5.20 7.98 10.56
N LEU A 313 -4.65 8.66 9.57
CA LEU A 313 -4.08 8.08 8.36
C LEU A 313 -2.55 8.17 8.38
N SER A 314 -1.91 7.17 7.75
CA SER A 314 -0.47 7.09 7.53
C SER A 314 -0.22 6.95 6.04
N VAL A 315 -0.01 8.07 5.36
CA VAL A 315 0.36 8.11 3.93
C VAL A 315 1.80 7.63 3.74
N ILE A 316 2.10 7.13 2.56
CA ILE A 316 3.48 6.78 2.17
C ILE A 316 4.28 8.04 1.86
N GLY A 317 3.68 8.94 1.09
CA GLY A 317 4.28 10.16 0.59
C GLY A 317 5.00 9.98 -0.75
N GLU A 318 5.04 11.07 -1.51
CA GLU A 318 5.51 11.08 -2.90
C GLU A 318 6.94 10.54 -3.06
N ASP A 319 7.84 10.90 -2.14
CA ASP A 319 9.26 10.50 -2.24
C ASP A 319 9.45 8.98 -2.07
N LEU A 320 8.76 8.37 -1.10
CA LEU A 320 8.87 6.93 -0.86
C LEU A 320 8.23 6.12 -1.99
N ILE A 321 7.11 6.60 -2.55
CA ILE A 321 6.48 5.98 -3.72
C ILE A 321 7.43 6.01 -4.91
N LYS A 322 8.03 7.17 -5.22
CA LYS A 322 9.03 7.29 -6.29
C LYS A 322 10.23 6.39 -6.07
N LEU A 323 10.74 6.34 -4.84
CA LEU A 323 11.88 5.49 -4.48
C LEU A 323 11.56 4.00 -4.70
N GLY A 324 10.39 3.54 -4.23
CA GLY A 324 9.94 2.16 -4.40
C GLY A 324 9.76 1.78 -5.88
N LEU A 325 9.13 2.64 -6.68
CA LEU A 325 8.97 2.42 -8.12
C LEU A 325 10.33 2.35 -8.84
N LYS A 326 11.25 3.29 -8.54
CA LYS A 326 12.59 3.31 -9.14
C LYS A 326 13.41 2.08 -8.80
N SER A 327 13.32 1.57 -7.58
CA SER A 327 14.13 0.44 -7.11
C SER A 327 13.85 -0.87 -7.83
N ILE A 328 12.62 -1.05 -8.30
CA ILE A 328 12.17 -2.31 -8.93
C ILE A 328 12.08 -2.20 -10.45
N PHE A 329 11.63 -1.07 -10.95
CA PHE A 329 11.34 -0.93 -12.38
C PHE A 329 12.43 -0.20 -13.16
N ASN A 330 13.36 0.48 -12.47
CA ASN A 330 14.41 1.30 -13.08
C ASN A 330 13.91 2.13 -14.28
N PRO A 331 12.87 2.97 -14.06
CA PRO A 331 12.25 3.74 -15.13
C PRO A 331 13.10 4.96 -15.51
N GLU A 332 12.85 5.52 -16.69
CA GLU A 332 13.38 6.82 -17.09
C GLU A 332 12.69 7.97 -16.33
N PHE A 333 11.38 7.82 -16.11
CA PHE A 333 10.56 8.79 -15.41
C PHE A 333 9.77 8.13 -14.30
N ALA A 334 9.76 8.74 -13.10
CA ALA A 334 8.90 8.34 -12.00
C ALA A 334 8.44 9.56 -11.22
N GLU A 335 7.13 9.69 -11.07
CA GLU A 335 6.50 10.73 -10.28
C GLU A 335 5.35 10.18 -9.43
N ALA A 336 5.02 10.91 -8.38
CA ALA A 336 3.93 10.58 -7.49
C ALA A 336 3.18 11.82 -7.02
N ILE A 337 2.02 11.60 -6.44
CA ILE A 337 1.19 12.63 -5.81
C ILE A 337 0.44 12.05 -4.63
N THR A 338 0.29 12.84 -3.57
CA THR A 338 -0.59 12.59 -2.43
C THR A 338 -1.72 13.61 -2.44
N ARG A 339 -2.97 13.14 -2.56
CA ARG A 339 -4.16 13.99 -2.60
C ARG A 339 -4.51 14.53 -1.22
N LYS A 340 -5.29 15.62 -1.17
CA LYS A 340 -5.83 16.14 0.09
C LYS A 340 -6.84 15.16 0.68
N PRO A 341 -6.96 15.09 2.02
CA PRO A 341 -7.93 14.23 2.67
C PRO A 341 -9.36 14.50 2.20
N LYS A 342 -10.12 13.43 2.06
CA LYS A 342 -11.56 13.40 1.81
C LYS A 342 -12.24 12.51 2.85
N ALA A 343 -13.55 12.43 2.82
CA ALA A 343 -14.33 11.60 3.70
C ALA A 343 -15.38 10.79 2.95
N TYR A 344 -15.58 9.56 3.41
CA TYR A 344 -16.66 8.68 2.98
C TYR A 344 -17.31 8.07 4.22
N GLN A 345 -18.62 8.24 4.37
CA GLN A 345 -19.38 7.77 5.54
C GLN A 345 -18.75 8.11 6.90
N GLY A 346 -18.22 9.34 7.06
CA GLY A 346 -17.56 9.78 8.29
C GLY A 346 -16.16 9.22 8.52
N HIS A 347 -15.62 8.45 7.59
CA HIS A 347 -14.25 7.95 7.63
C HIS A 347 -13.35 8.77 6.71
N PRO A 348 -12.18 9.27 7.19
CA PRO A 348 -11.25 9.96 6.33
C PRO A 348 -10.59 8.97 5.37
N PHE A 349 -10.29 9.45 4.16
CA PHE A 349 -9.44 8.74 3.21
C PHE A 349 -8.52 9.68 2.44
N ILE A 350 -7.39 9.16 1.99
CA ILE A 350 -6.43 9.82 1.12
C ILE A 350 -6.07 8.87 -0.01
N VAL A 351 -6.00 9.40 -1.22
CA VAL A 351 -5.49 8.68 -2.39
C VAL A 351 -4.09 9.18 -2.73
N GLU A 352 -3.18 8.25 -2.92
CA GLU A 352 -1.85 8.48 -3.46
C GLU A 352 -1.72 7.77 -4.80
N ALA A 353 -1.14 8.43 -5.78
CA ALA A 353 -0.88 7.85 -7.09
C ALA A 353 0.59 8.01 -7.47
N GLY A 354 1.16 6.97 -8.06
CA GLY A 354 2.51 6.96 -8.63
C GLY A 354 2.48 6.48 -10.07
N ILE A 355 3.40 6.99 -10.88
CA ILE A 355 3.56 6.59 -12.26
C ILE A 355 5.05 6.40 -12.56
N ALA A 356 5.38 5.35 -13.30
CA ALA A 356 6.72 5.11 -13.81
C ALA A 356 6.64 4.78 -15.30
N TYR A 357 7.56 5.33 -16.11
CA TYR A 357 7.54 5.20 -17.56
C TYR A 357 8.93 5.00 -18.13
N GLY A 358 9.03 4.16 -19.16
CA GLY A 358 10.27 3.95 -19.91
C GLY A 358 11.34 3.15 -19.14
N GLY A 359 12.59 3.26 -19.55
CA GLY A 359 13.73 2.58 -18.95
C GLY A 359 13.68 1.07 -19.09
N ALA A 360 13.82 0.35 -17.97
CA ALA A 360 13.78 -1.12 -17.96
C ALA A 360 12.38 -1.72 -17.90
N ILE A 361 11.32 -0.89 -17.91
CA ILE A 361 9.93 -1.36 -17.93
C ILE A 361 9.64 -2.06 -19.24
N GLN A 362 9.17 -3.32 -19.18
CA GLN A 362 8.81 -4.07 -20.38
C GLN A 362 7.50 -3.50 -20.97
N PRO A 363 7.47 -3.24 -22.28
CA PRO A 363 6.25 -2.83 -22.97
C PRO A 363 5.12 -3.86 -22.81
N SER A 364 3.90 -3.39 -22.57
CA SER A 364 2.70 -4.23 -22.39
C SER A 364 1.48 -3.54 -22.96
N PRO A 365 0.49 -4.27 -23.53
CA PRO A 365 -0.75 -3.70 -24.06
C PRO A 365 -1.55 -2.92 -23.01
N GLU A 366 -1.48 -3.35 -21.76
CA GLU A 366 -2.10 -2.67 -20.62
C GLU A 366 -1.03 -2.18 -19.65
N PRO A 367 -1.22 -1.05 -18.97
CA PRO A 367 -0.33 -0.60 -17.90
C PRO A 367 -0.18 -1.67 -16.81
N ILE A 368 1.01 -1.79 -16.25
CA ILE A 368 1.22 -2.60 -15.04
C ILE A 368 0.56 -1.85 -13.88
N VAL A 369 -0.53 -2.40 -13.33
CA VAL A 369 -1.30 -1.76 -12.25
C VAL A 369 -0.87 -2.30 -10.89
N LEU A 370 -0.39 -1.42 -10.02
CA LEU A 370 -0.05 -1.71 -8.65
C LEU A 370 -1.15 -1.12 -7.74
N ARG A 371 -1.93 -2.00 -7.12
CA ARG A 371 -3.09 -1.65 -6.29
C ARG A 371 -2.77 -1.86 -4.82
N TYR A 372 -3.03 -0.84 -4.00
CA TYR A 372 -2.78 -0.90 -2.56
C TYR A 372 -3.91 -0.28 -1.76
N ALA A 373 -4.18 -0.87 -0.59
CA ALA A 373 -5.06 -0.31 0.42
C ALA A 373 -4.41 -0.43 1.81
N ASN A 374 -4.27 0.68 2.54
CA ASN A 374 -3.63 0.72 3.84
C ASN A 374 -2.24 0.04 3.85
N LYS A 375 -1.42 0.33 2.81
CA LYS A 375 -0.07 -0.24 2.59
C LYS A 375 -0.07 -1.76 2.30
N ILE A 376 -1.22 -2.35 1.97
CA ILE A 376 -1.37 -3.76 1.60
C ILE A 376 -1.45 -3.87 0.08
N PRO A 377 -0.59 -4.71 -0.56
CA PRO A 377 -0.76 -5.02 -1.97
C PRO A 377 -2.02 -5.88 -2.19
N LEU A 378 -2.84 -5.50 -3.16
CA LEU A 378 -4.01 -6.27 -3.60
C LEU A 378 -3.59 -7.15 -4.78
N ILE A 379 -3.52 -8.48 -4.57
CA ILE A 379 -2.93 -9.42 -5.53
C ILE A 379 -3.97 -10.15 -6.36
N TYR A 380 -5.17 -10.37 -5.80
CA TYR A 380 -6.26 -11.08 -6.47
C TYR A 380 -7.37 -10.13 -6.90
N ASP A 381 -8.36 -10.66 -7.61
CA ASP A 381 -9.61 -10.00 -7.99
C ASP A 381 -9.42 -8.61 -8.67
N GLU A 382 -8.39 -8.51 -9.55
CA GLU A 382 -7.99 -7.25 -10.18
C GLU A 382 -9.14 -6.58 -10.94
N LYS A 383 -9.83 -7.34 -11.80
CA LYS A 383 -10.88 -6.80 -12.69
C LYS A 383 -12.13 -6.31 -11.94
N SER A 384 -12.30 -6.72 -10.67
CA SER A 384 -13.41 -6.26 -9.84
C SER A 384 -13.05 -5.08 -8.93
N ASP A 385 -11.85 -4.53 -9.05
CA ASP A 385 -11.32 -3.46 -8.21
C ASP A 385 -11.51 -2.08 -8.86
N VAL A 386 -11.98 -1.10 -8.10
CA VAL A 386 -12.18 0.26 -8.60
C VAL A 386 -10.91 0.91 -9.16
N ILE A 387 -9.73 0.60 -8.58
CA ILE A 387 -8.44 1.12 -9.09
C ILE A 387 -8.18 0.58 -10.49
N TRP A 388 -8.38 -0.74 -10.68
CA TRP A 388 -8.22 -1.36 -12.00
C TRP A 388 -9.13 -0.71 -13.03
N LYS A 389 -10.42 -0.60 -12.72
CA LYS A 389 -11.43 0.04 -13.58
C LYS A 389 -11.00 1.44 -14.01
N VAL A 390 -10.62 2.29 -13.06
CA VAL A 390 -10.23 3.67 -13.38
C VAL A 390 -8.99 3.71 -14.24
N VAL A 391 -7.95 2.89 -13.94
CA VAL A 391 -6.68 2.90 -14.69
C VAL A 391 -6.84 2.40 -16.12
N THR A 392 -7.65 1.32 -16.34
CA THR A 392 -7.72 0.63 -17.64
C THR A 392 -8.89 1.06 -18.49
N GLU A 393 -10.01 1.49 -17.88
CA GLU A 393 -11.25 1.79 -18.61
C GLU A 393 -11.58 3.29 -18.68
N GLU A 394 -11.21 4.07 -17.63
CA GLU A 394 -11.60 5.47 -17.55
C GLU A 394 -10.50 6.46 -17.91
N MET A 395 -9.23 6.05 -17.81
CA MET A 395 -8.09 6.90 -18.17
C MET A 395 -7.78 6.81 -19.64
N ASP A 396 -7.92 7.93 -20.34
CA ASP A 396 -7.44 8.08 -21.72
C ASP A 396 -5.94 8.46 -21.71
N TRP A 397 -5.08 7.46 -21.71
CA TRP A 397 -3.63 7.63 -21.68
C TRP A 397 -3.08 8.34 -22.92
N LYS A 398 -3.74 8.25 -24.09
CA LYS A 398 -3.35 8.97 -25.31
C LYS A 398 -3.39 10.49 -25.13
N ARG A 399 -4.35 10.98 -24.35
CA ARG A 399 -4.45 12.41 -24.00
C ARG A 399 -3.21 12.92 -23.26
N TYR A 400 -2.47 12.03 -22.62
CA TYR A 400 -1.26 12.34 -21.86
C TYR A 400 0.03 12.02 -22.63
N GLY A 401 -0.07 11.77 -23.94
CA GLY A 401 1.07 11.59 -24.83
C GLY A 401 1.57 10.15 -24.94
N ILE A 402 0.85 9.18 -24.35
CA ILE A 402 1.14 7.76 -24.46
C ILE A 402 0.35 7.22 -25.66
N GLU A 403 1.02 7.16 -26.80
CA GLU A 403 0.41 6.77 -28.10
C GLU A 403 0.81 5.36 -28.53
N GLU A 404 1.78 4.76 -27.84
CA GLU A 404 2.24 3.39 -28.11
C GLU A 404 1.13 2.38 -27.88
N GLU A 405 1.04 1.34 -28.72
CA GLU A 405 0.13 0.21 -28.51
C GLU A 405 0.52 -0.62 -27.27
N GLN A 406 1.80 -0.61 -26.95
CA GLN A 406 2.37 -1.29 -25.78
C GLN A 406 3.26 -0.34 -24.99
N PRO A 407 2.67 0.53 -24.16
CA PRO A 407 3.45 1.50 -23.40
C PRO A 407 4.24 0.84 -22.26
N PRO A 408 5.51 1.23 -22.05
CA PRO A 408 6.27 0.80 -20.90
C PRO A 408 5.85 1.60 -19.65
N LEU A 409 4.64 1.31 -19.15
CA LEU A 409 3.94 2.10 -18.15
C LEU A 409 3.60 1.29 -16.91
N VAL A 410 3.97 1.79 -15.74
CA VAL A 410 3.52 1.31 -14.43
C VAL A 410 2.68 2.40 -13.76
N VAL A 411 1.52 2.02 -13.29
CA VAL A 411 0.60 2.90 -12.55
C VAL A 411 0.36 2.30 -11.18
N MET A 412 0.63 3.09 -10.14
CA MET A 412 0.42 2.72 -8.75
C MET A 412 -0.68 3.59 -8.14
N VAL A 413 -1.61 2.96 -7.42
CA VAL A 413 -2.61 3.67 -6.61
C VAL A 413 -2.65 3.06 -5.21
N HIS A 414 -2.64 3.93 -4.21
CA HIS A 414 -2.73 3.58 -2.81
C HIS A 414 -3.89 4.34 -2.15
N LEU A 415 -4.84 3.60 -1.57
CA LEU A 415 -5.95 4.14 -0.78
C LEU A 415 -5.62 3.99 0.71
N CYS A 416 -5.50 5.12 1.42
CA CYS A 416 -5.45 5.18 2.88
C CYS A 416 -6.84 5.46 3.43
N SER A 417 -7.33 4.66 4.37
CA SER A 417 -8.60 4.94 5.06
C SER A 417 -8.66 4.25 6.42
N THR A 418 -9.38 4.83 7.37
CA THR A 418 -9.75 4.15 8.63
C THR A 418 -10.73 3.01 8.40
N LYS A 419 -11.46 3.02 7.25
CA LYS A 419 -12.40 1.97 6.84
C LYS A 419 -12.40 1.84 5.32
N VAL A 420 -11.52 0.98 4.81
CA VAL A 420 -11.49 0.68 3.38
C VAL A 420 -12.74 -0.11 2.99
N PRO A 421 -13.50 0.30 1.97
CA PRO A 421 -14.68 -0.45 1.50
C PRO A 421 -14.25 -1.64 0.63
N TYR A 422 -13.76 -2.72 1.27
CA TYR A 422 -13.45 -3.95 0.57
C TYR A 422 -14.72 -4.68 0.12
N ARG A 423 -14.66 -5.35 -1.04
CA ARG A 423 -15.76 -6.20 -1.54
C ARG A 423 -15.95 -7.47 -0.71
N SER A 424 -14.89 -7.96 -0.05
CA SER A 424 -14.91 -9.18 0.74
C SER A 424 -13.96 -9.10 1.94
N ALA A 425 -14.17 -9.98 2.93
CA ALA A 425 -13.33 -10.07 4.11
C ALA A 425 -11.86 -10.46 3.79
N GLY A 426 -11.61 -11.07 2.63
CA GLY A 426 -10.26 -11.38 2.12
C GLY A 426 -9.45 -10.15 1.71
N LYS A 427 -10.05 -8.95 1.67
CA LYS A 427 -9.39 -7.68 1.33
C LYS A 427 -8.64 -7.70 -0.02
N GLU A 428 -9.23 -8.35 -1.05
CA GLU A 428 -8.55 -8.54 -2.33
C GLU A 428 -8.87 -7.44 -3.35
N SER A 429 -10.00 -6.74 -3.19
CA SER A 429 -10.44 -5.65 -4.06
C SER A 429 -11.26 -4.60 -3.31
N ILE A 430 -11.15 -3.35 -3.78
CA ILE A 430 -11.90 -2.21 -3.27
C ILE A 430 -13.21 -2.09 -4.05
N ALA A 431 -14.32 -1.84 -3.34
CA ALA A 431 -15.63 -1.66 -3.95
C ALA A 431 -15.72 -0.33 -4.72
N ASP A 432 -16.62 -0.29 -5.72
CA ASP A 432 -16.91 0.92 -6.46
C ASP A 432 -17.70 1.90 -5.55
N VAL A 433 -17.00 2.94 -5.11
CA VAL A 433 -17.54 4.04 -4.32
C VAL A 433 -17.23 5.32 -5.07
N GLU A 434 -18.23 6.08 -5.44
CA GLU A 434 -18.13 7.25 -6.31
C GLU A 434 -17.10 8.28 -5.81
N GLU A 435 -17.09 8.58 -4.51
CA GLU A 435 -16.15 9.53 -3.92
C GLU A 435 -14.70 9.07 -4.03
N ILE A 436 -14.46 7.77 -3.86
CA ILE A 436 -13.12 7.16 -3.95
C ILE A 436 -12.69 7.07 -5.42
N GLU A 437 -13.57 6.60 -6.30
CA GLU A 437 -13.35 6.52 -7.75
C GLU A 437 -12.95 7.88 -8.33
N LYS A 438 -13.69 8.91 -7.96
CA LYS A 438 -13.42 10.30 -8.38
C LYS A 438 -12.04 10.79 -7.91
N GLU A 439 -11.66 10.54 -6.65
CA GLU A 439 -10.36 10.96 -6.15
C GLU A 439 -9.21 10.14 -6.76
N ILE A 440 -9.40 8.86 -7.05
CA ILE A 440 -8.43 8.04 -7.81
C ILE A 440 -8.21 8.65 -9.19
N LYS A 441 -9.29 8.94 -9.91
CA LYS A 441 -9.22 9.55 -11.24
C LYS A 441 -8.50 10.89 -11.23
N LEU A 442 -8.81 11.76 -10.26
CA LEU A 442 -8.14 13.05 -10.11
C LEU A 442 -6.65 12.88 -9.79
N ALA A 443 -6.27 11.94 -8.91
CA ALA A 443 -4.88 11.65 -8.61
C ALA A 443 -4.11 11.18 -9.85
N LEU A 444 -4.70 10.27 -10.63
CA LEU A 444 -4.11 9.79 -11.88
C LEU A 444 -3.98 10.90 -12.92
N MET A 445 -4.99 11.76 -13.07
CA MET A 445 -4.91 12.91 -13.98
C MET A 445 -3.79 13.88 -13.59
N ASP A 446 -3.57 14.12 -12.30
CA ASP A 446 -2.53 15.02 -11.82
C ASP A 446 -1.13 14.45 -12.11
N VAL A 447 -0.89 13.17 -11.80
CA VAL A 447 0.41 12.54 -12.07
C VAL A 447 0.66 12.34 -13.57
N ALA A 448 -0.39 12.04 -14.35
CA ALA A 448 -0.31 11.90 -15.80
C ALA A 448 0.04 13.22 -16.52
N ARG A 449 -0.39 14.39 -15.98
CA ARG A 449 0.04 15.70 -16.51
C ARG A 449 1.55 15.90 -16.35
N LYS A 450 2.15 15.45 -15.24
CA LYS A 450 3.61 15.48 -15.04
C LYS A 450 4.32 14.60 -16.06
N LEU A 451 3.78 13.39 -16.32
CA LEU A 451 4.30 12.51 -17.37
C LEU A 451 4.20 13.12 -18.76
N LYS A 452 3.05 13.74 -19.10
CA LYS A 452 2.87 14.43 -20.39
C LYS A 452 3.94 15.49 -20.61
N LYS A 453 4.24 16.30 -19.59
CA LYS A 453 5.29 17.30 -19.66
C LYS A 453 6.63 16.67 -20.02
N TYR A 454 7.02 15.61 -19.30
CA TYR A 454 8.24 14.87 -19.56
C TYR A 454 8.32 14.31 -20.99
N ILE A 455 7.26 13.61 -21.46
CA ILE A 455 7.21 13.05 -22.82
C ILE A 455 7.34 14.17 -23.86
N THR A 456 6.67 15.30 -23.65
CA THR A 456 6.72 16.44 -24.58
C THR A 456 8.12 17.04 -24.65
N GLU A 457 8.81 17.21 -23.52
CA GLU A 457 10.18 17.71 -23.46
C GLU A 457 11.15 16.73 -24.14
N LYS A 458 11.04 15.43 -23.85
CA LYS A 458 11.86 14.37 -24.47
C LYS A 458 11.66 14.34 -26.00
N ARG A 459 10.43 14.39 -26.50
CA ARG A 459 10.15 14.44 -27.95
C ARG A 459 10.79 15.67 -28.61
N LYS A 460 10.71 16.83 -27.98
CA LYS A 460 11.38 18.05 -28.49
C LYS A 460 12.88 17.89 -28.57
N GLU A 461 13.50 17.31 -27.55
CA GLU A 461 14.94 17.03 -27.55
C GLU A 461 15.34 16.05 -28.66
N GLU A 462 14.57 14.96 -28.84
CA GLU A 462 14.80 13.98 -29.91
C GLU A 462 14.61 14.59 -31.31
N GLU A 463 13.59 15.43 -31.49
CA GLU A 463 13.40 16.15 -32.75
C GLU A 463 14.53 17.14 -33.03
N ALA A 464 14.98 17.88 -32.00
CA ALA A 464 16.12 18.77 -32.12
C ALA A 464 17.39 18.01 -32.51
N LYS A 465 17.64 16.85 -31.88
CA LYS A 465 18.73 15.95 -32.27
C LYS A 465 18.64 15.48 -33.72
N LYS A 466 17.46 15.02 -34.16
CA LYS A 466 17.23 14.59 -35.55
C LYS A 466 17.47 15.73 -36.54
N ARG A 467 16.98 16.93 -36.26
CA ARG A 467 17.23 18.11 -37.07
C ARG A 467 18.71 18.44 -37.14
N LEU A 468 19.41 18.43 -36.00
CA LEU A 468 20.84 18.67 -35.96
C LEU A 468 21.62 17.67 -36.83
N ILE A 469 21.36 16.38 -36.70
CA ILE A 469 21.99 15.33 -37.51
C ILE A 469 21.74 15.58 -39.00
N THR A 470 20.52 16.02 -39.35
CA THR A 470 20.17 16.36 -40.72
C THR A 470 21.00 17.58 -41.21
N TYR A 471 21.10 18.64 -40.44
CA TYR A 471 21.91 19.79 -40.79
C TYR A 471 23.39 19.45 -40.93
N LEU A 472 23.94 18.62 -40.02
CA LEU A 472 25.32 18.18 -40.09
C LEU A 472 25.67 17.47 -41.40
N LYS A 473 24.75 16.68 -41.94
CA LYS A 473 24.93 15.98 -43.24
C LYS A 473 25.04 16.96 -44.42
N TYR A 474 24.40 18.14 -44.36
CA TYR A 474 24.41 19.12 -45.45
C TYR A 474 25.45 20.22 -45.27
N ILE A 475 26.00 20.45 -44.09
CA ILE A 475 26.99 21.49 -43.81
C ILE A 475 28.23 21.35 -44.73
N PRO A 476 28.81 20.17 -44.95
CA PRO A 476 29.98 20.02 -45.85
C PRO A 476 29.67 20.47 -47.27
N GLU A 477 28.58 20.05 -47.84
CA GLU A 477 28.19 20.42 -49.22
C GLU A 477 27.88 21.90 -49.37
N VAL A 478 27.14 22.45 -48.41
CA VAL A 478 26.83 23.89 -48.36
C VAL A 478 28.11 24.72 -48.19
N SER A 479 29.02 24.30 -47.31
CA SER A 479 30.31 24.95 -47.09
C SER A 479 31.18 24.90 -48.36
N ARG A 480 31.17 23.77 -49.07
CA ARG A 480 31.92 23.60 -50.32
C ARG A 480 31.34 24.51 -51.41
N GLY A 481 30.01 24.54 -51.59
CA GLY A 481 29.36 25.41 -52.56
C GLY A 481 29.63 26.90 -52.30
N LEU A 482 29.52 27.33 -51.04
CA LEU A 482 29.81 28.68 -50.63
C LEU A 482 31.28 29.07 -50.78
N ALA A 483 32.21 28.15 -50.44
CA ALA A 483 33.65 28.36 -50.62
C ALA A 483 33.99 28.56 -52.11
N LEU A 484 33.47 27.72 -53.01
CA LEU A 484 33.65 27.85 -54.46
C LEU A 484 33.15 29.19 -54.96
N PHE A 485 32.00 29.66 -54.48
CA PHE A 485 31.40 30.93 -54.86
C PHE A 485 32.23 32.12 -54.37
N LEU A 486 32.69 32.11 -53.11
CA LEU A 486 33.44 33.20 -52.48
C LEU A 486 34.84 33.43 -53.08
N VAL A 487 35.53 32.35 -53.44
CA VAL A 487 36.91 32.44 -53.98
C VAL A 487 36.97 32.47 -55.51
N GLY A 488 35.81 32.56 -56.20
CA GLY A 488 35.76 32.70 -57.65
C GLY A 488 36.47 31.59 -58.41
N GLY A 489 36.60 30.38 -57.86
CA GLY A 489 37.22 29.21 -58.46
C GLY A 489 38.72 29.07 -58.22
N ASP A 490 39.35 29.90 -57.41
CA ASP A 490 40.76 29.76 -57.01
C ASP A 490 40.97 28.52 -56.13
N LYS A 491 41.51 27.49 -56.74
CA LYS A 491 41.69 26.17 -56.08
C LYS A 491 42.62 26.19 -54.86
N GLN A 492 43.53 27.15 -54.74
CA GLN A 492 44.48 27.24 -53.61
C GLN A 492 43.82 27.82 -52.35
N LYS A 493 42.77 28.60 -52.49
CA LYS A 493 42.03 29.26 -51.38
C LYS A 493 40.74 28.55 -50.96
N ILE A 494 40.30 27.53 -51.72
CA ILE A 494 39.09 26.76 -51.44
C ILE A 494 39.16 26.04 -50.09
N GLY A 495 40.29 25.44 -49.74
CA GLY A 495 40.47 24.65 -48.51
C GLY A 495 40.28 25.48 -47.23
N ASP A 496 40.89 26.68 -47.18
CA ASP A 496 40.80 27.58 -46.03
C ASP A 496 39.39 28.15 -45.89
N ALA A 497 38.80 28.60 -47.02
CA ALA A 497 37.44 29.12 -47.07
C ALA A 497 36.40 28.06 -46.69
N TYR A 498 36.57 26.79 -47.09
CA TYR A 498 35.74 25.65 -46.70
C TYR A 498 35.80 25.40 -45.20
N SER A 499 37.00 25.36 -44.62
CA SER A 499 37.17 25.10 -43.18
C SER A 499 36.55 26.19 -42.32
N ASP A 500 36.74 27.48 -42.67
CA ASP A 500 36.15 28.63 -41.96
C ASP A 500 34.62 28.63 -42.07
N LEU A 501 34.07 28.41 -43.27
CA LEU A 501 32.64 28.33 -43.48
C LEU A 501 31.99 27.17 -42.76
N ARG A 502 32.64 25.98 -42.78
CA ARG A 502 32.16 24.81 -42.07
C ARG A 502 32.06 25.06 -40.56
N GLU A 503 33.10 25.68 -39.95
CA GLU A 503 33.08 26.01 -38.53
C GLU A 503 32.00 27.03 -38.19
N LYS A 504 31.81 28.06 -39.00
CA LYS A 504 30.77 29.08 -38.83
C LYS A 504 29.36 28.47 -38.94
N LEU A 505 29.11 27.63 -39.94
CA LEU A 505 27.83 26.96 -40.13
C LEU A 505 27.50 25.97 -38.98
N LEU A 506 28.53 25.27 -38.49
CA LEU A 506 28.38 24.44 -37.30
C LEU A 506 28.00 25.25 -36.07
N LYS A 507 28.67 26.38 -35.80
CA LYS A 507 28.29 27.28 -34.67
C LYS A 507 26.87 27.80 -34.80
N ILE A 508 26.44 28.20 -36.00
CA ILE A 508 25.09 28.69 -36.25
C ILE A 508 24.06 27.56 -36.00
N ALA A 509 24.34 26.34 -36.44
CA ALA A 509 23.43 25.19 -36.23
C ALA A 509 23.29 24.86 -34.75
N LEU A 510 24.40 24.84 -34.01
CA LEU A 510 24.40 24.58 -32.56
C LEU A 510 23.63 25.65 -31.77
N ASN A 511 23.86 26.95 -32.09
CA ASN A 511 23.21 28.05 -31.41
C ASN A 511 21.69 28.11 -31.70
N LYS A 512 21.25 27.82 -32.93
CA LYS A 512 19.82 27.85 -33.28
C LYS A 512 19.01 26.69 -32.72
N LEU A 513 19.64 25.61 -32.38
CA LEU A 513 18.96 24.38 -31.88
C LEU A 513 18.94 24.31 -30.38
N GLU A 514 19.43 25.32 -29.64
CA GLU A 514 19.47 25.40 -28.18
C GLU A 514 20.06 24.11 -27.55
N VAL A 515 21.06 23.50 -28.19
CA VAL A 515 21.70 22.27 -27.72
C VAL A 515 22.60 22.59 -26.53
N ASN A 516 22.13 22.35 -25.32
CA ASN A 516 22.86 22.56 -24.07
C ASN A 516 23.68 21.30 -23.62
N ASP A 517 23.88 20.33 -24.49
CA ASP A 517 24.54 19.05 -24.15
C ASP A 517 25.99 19.03 -24.63
N LYS A 518 26.95 19.21 -23.69
CA LYS A 518 28.38 19.17 -23.95
C LYS A 518 28.87 17.86 -24.59
N LYS A 519 28.22 16.73 -24.29
CA LYS A 519 28.53 15.45 -24.93
C LYS A 519 28.15 15.45 -26.41
N LEU A 520 27.00 16.02 -26.72
CA LEU A 520 26.53 16.16 -28.09
C LEU A 520 27.42 17.12 -28.89
N GLU A 521 27.92 18.20 -28.27
CA GLU A 521 28.92 19.08 -28.89
C GLU A 521 30.24 18.37 -29.22
N GLU A 522 30.72 17.48 -28.34
CA GLU A 522 31.91 16.68 -28.59
C GLU A 522 31.69 15.61 -29.67
N GLU A 523 30.56 14.92 -29.66
CA GLU A 523 30.20 13.96 -30.73
C GLU A 523 30.09 14.67 -32.09
N ILE A 524 29.53 15.87 -32.12
CA ILE A 524 29.39 16.67 -33.32
C ILE A 524 30.72 17.15 -33.85
N ARG A 525 31.65 17.61 -33.00
CA ARG A 525 33.02 18.02 -33.41
C ARG A 525 33.82 16.86 -33.98
N ASN A 526 33.57 15.65 -33.47
CA ASN A 526 34.28 14.43 -33.90
C ASN A 526 33.58 13.71 -35.07
N TYR A 527 32.44 14.21 -35.58
CA TYR A 527 31.77 13.63 -36.72
C TYR A 527 32.59 13.84 -37.99
N LYS A 528 33.41 12.88 -38.32
CA LYS A 528 34.07 12.80 -39.62
C LYS A 528 33.04 12.32 -40.63
N VAL A 529 32.73 13.15 -41.61
CA VAL A 529 32.02 12.67 -42.81
C VAL A 529 32.93 11.67 -43.46
N GLU A 530 32.51 10.40 -43.46
CA GLU A 530 33.15 9.43 -44.36
C GLU A 530 33.06 9.97 -45.78
N GLU A 531 34.18 10.12 -46.45
CA GLU A 531 34.25 10.53 -47.84
C GLU A 531 33.48 9.51 -48.67
N LEU A 532 32.35 9.96 -49.26
CA LEU A 532 31.68 9.24 -50.34
C LEU A 532 32.49 9.35 -51.62
#